data_17b03e5b45240ef3293a4d30fdf59ce5
#
_entry.id   17b03e5b45240ef3293a4d30fdf59ce5
#
_cell.length_a   1.000
_cell.length_b   1.000
_cell.length_c   1.000
_cell.angle_alpha   90.00
_cell.angle_beta   90.00
_cell.angle_gamma   90.00
#
_symmetry.space_group_name_H-M   'P 1'
#
loop_
_entity.id
_entity.type
_entity.pdbx_description
1 polymer ?
#
loop_
_entity_poly.entity_id
_entity_poly.type
_entity_poly.pdbx_seq_one_letter_code
_entity_poly.pdbx_strand_id
1 'polypeptide(L)'
;MVENLEKPIGVSYKNSPSMSKRTAIRMKKSSRFSILLYSVLSTLLAIANPLLTYFANGLQTQNLYTGLMMTKGQIPYSDVFATGGFLYYVTIALSYLLGSSIWLLIVQFIAYYVSGIYFYKLVYYVAQSEIVSIGMTLIFYIMNIVLGFGGMYPIQWALPFMLISLWFLIKFCVDNIVDEAFIFYGILAAFSLFIDPQTLIFWLCSFVLLTATNIKQKQSLRGFYQFLCVVFGMILIAYTVGYFMFNLQIISSYIDKAIFYPFTYFARTNHSFLLSLAIQIVVLLGSGCLFGLWDFIQNRKKASYQIGLNFIACIFIIYAIMAIFSRDFNLYHFLPALPFGLLLTSNKITILYQKVIDRRSHRRQYFSGKSLIVDLFVKKTYYLPLLLVSLSIGLLVYNTYQNVTLSKERRDISHYLTTKIDRDGKIYVWDKVASIYSQTRLKSA
;
A
#
# COMPACT_ATOMS: atom_id res chain seq x y z
N MET A 1 -12.99 -20.93 56.61
CA MET A 1 -13.34 -21.04 55.19
C MET A 1 -12.99 -19.72 54.58
N VAL A 2 -11.84 -19.61 53.98
CA VAL A 2 -11.31 -18.35 53.43
C VAL A 2 -11.20 -18.53 51.91
N GLU A 3 -11.93 -17.75 51.22
CA GLU A 3 -11.98 -17.61 49.78
C GLU A 3 -10.65 -17.05 49.26
N ASN A 4 -9.83 -17.87 48.63
CA ASN A 4 -8.67 -17.43 47.86
C ASN A 4 -9.09 -16.95 46.50
N LEU A 5 -9.42 -15.66 46.39
CA LEU A 5 -9.53 -14.95 45.11
C LEU A 5 -8.14 -14.81 44.51
N GLU A 6 -7.88 -15.59 43.48
CA GLU A 6 -6.72 -15.42 42.60
C GLU A 6 -6.71 -14.01 41.97
N LYS A 7 -5.74 -13.20 42.39
CA LYS A 7 -5.45 -11.91 41.76
C LYS A 7 -5.02 -12.16 40.29
N PRO A 8 -5.60 -11.47 39.32
CA PRO A 8 -5.12 -11.56 37.95
C PRO A 8 -3.68 -11.05 37.89
N ILE A 9 -2.78 -11.87 37.33
CA ILE A 9 -1.38 -11.53 37.10
C ILE A 9 -1.32 -10.28 36.26
N GLY A 10 -1.17 -9.14 36.91
CA GLY A 10 -0.97 -7.84 36.27
C GLY A 10 0.38 -7.83 35.58
N VAL A 11 0.38 -7.84 34.28
CA VAL A 11 1.56 -7.53 33.48
C VAL A 11 2.06 -6.16 33.94
N SER A 12 3.22 -6.14 34.63
CA SER A 12 3.83 -4.93 35.14
C SER A 12 4.26 -4.00 34.02
N TYR A 13 3.45 -3.00 33.73
CA TYR A 13 3.76 -1.90 32.78
C TYR A 13 4.76 -0.87 33.39
N LYS A 14 5.40 -1.16 34.50
CA LYS A 14 6.25 -0.21 35.23
C LYS A 14 7.54 0.22 34.53
N ASN A 15 7.94 -0.44 33.42
CA ASN A 15 9.15 -0.11 32.65
C ASN A 15 8.90 0.20 31.16
N SER A 16 7.71 0.66 30.77
CA SER A 16 7.52 1.11 29.39
C SER A 16 8.25 2.46 29.19
N PRO A 17 9.15 2.56 28.18
CA PRO A 17 9.82 3.83 27.88
C PRO A 17 8.78 4.92 27.59
N SER A 18 9.07 6.16 28.00
CA SER A 18 8.20 7.29 27.71
C SER A 18 7.88 7.34 26.21
N MET A 19 6.70 7.81 25.83
CA MET A 19 6.27 7.85 24.42
C MET A 19 7.27 8.56 23.51
N SER A 20 7.93 9.62 23.98
CA SER A 20 8.98 10.34 23.25
C SER A 20 10.20 9.46 22.95
N LYS A 21 10.58 8.57 23.85
CA LYS A 21 11.69 7.60 23.63
C LYS A 21 11.32 6.55 22.59
N ARG A 22 10.04 6.20 22.44
CA ARG A 22 9.58 5.24 21.43
C ARG A 22 9.69 5.77 20.00
N THR A 23 9.65 7.09 19.80
CA THR A 23 9.81 7.71 18.47
C THR A 23 11.25 7.94 18.05
N ALA A 24 12.23 7.87 18.97
CA ALA A 24 13.65 7.98 18.71
C ALA A 24 14.25 6.64 18.22
N ILE A 25 13.70 6.09 17.13
CA ILE A 25 14.10 4.78 16.60
C ILE A 25 15.39 4.90 15.78
N ARG A 26 16.46 4.27 16.23
CA ARG A 26 17.68 4.05 15.46
C ARG A 26 17.69 2.62 14.93
N MET A 27 17.49 2.47 13.62
CA MET A 27 17.52 1.16 12.96
C MET A 27 18.95 0.59 12.95
N LYS A 28 19.09 -0.69 13.28
CA LYS A 28 20.37 -1.41 13.14
C LYS A 28 20.72 -1.58 11.65
N LYS A 29 22.03 -1.68 11.36
CA LYS A 29 22.51 -1.92 9.99
C LYS A 29 21.95 -3.22 9.40
N SER A 30 21.87 -4.28 10.23
CA SER A 30 21.29 -5.57 9.85
C SER A 30 19.83 -5.44 9.39
N SER A 31 18.98 -4.71 10.13
CA SER A 31 17.58 -4.50 9.77
C SER A 31 17.42 -3.72 8.47
N ARG A 32 18.28 -2.70 8.24
CA ARG A 32 18.29 -1.95 6.97
C ARG A 32 18.68 -2.84 5.79
N PHE A 33 19.68 -3.69 5.99
CA PHE A 33 20.12 -4.64 4.96
C PHE A 33 19.01 -5.63 4.60
N SER A 34 18.31 -6.19 5.61
CA SER A 34 17.17 -7.08 5.36
C SER A 34 16.06 -6.38 4.56
N ILE A 35 15.70 -5.13 4.90
CA ILE A 35 14.69 -4.36 4.16
C ILE A 35 15.16 -4.08 2.72
N LEU A 36 16.43 -3.74 2.52
CA LEU A 36 16.99 -3.55 1.19
C LEU A 36 16.88 -4.84 0.37
N LEU A 37 17.25 -5.99 0.95
CA LEU A 37 17.14 -7.28 0.28
C LEU A 37 15.68 -7.60 -0.10
N TYR A 38 14.74 -7.40 0.81
CA TYR A 38 13.31 -7.61 0.54
C TYR A 38 12.81 -6.68 -0.58
N SER A 39 13.24 -5.41 -0.58
CA SER A 39 12.88 -4.45 -1.62
C SER A 39 13.41 -4.84 -2.99
N VAL A 40 14.67 -5.27 -3.05
CA VAL A 40 15.29 -5.74 -4.30
C VAL A 40 14.56 -6.97 -4.84
N LEU A 41 14.32 -7.97 -3.98
CA LEU A 41 13.60 -9.18 -4.39
C LEU A 41 12.19 -8.87 -4.88
N SER A 42 11.44 -8.03 -4.14
CA SER A 42 10.09 -7.63 -4.53
C SER A 42 10.06 -6.86 -5.85
N THR A 43 11.07 -6.02 -6.10
CA THR A 43 11.17 -5.25 -7.34
C THR A 43 11.54 -6.13 -8.53
N LEU A 44 12.42 -7.10 -8.34
CA LEU A 44 12.79 -8.06 -9.40
C LEU A 44 11.61 -8.95 -9.80
N LEU A 45 10.69 -9.23 -8.86
CA LEU A 45 9.46 -9.97 -9.11
C LEU A 45 8.30 -9.07 -9.61
N ALA A 46 8.53 -7.77 -9.76
CA ALA A 46 7.52 -6.83 -10.24
C ALA A 46 7.47 -6.76 -11.77
N ILE A 47 6.31 -6.40 -12.32
CA ILE A 47 6.09 -6.13 -13.75
C ILE A 47 6.95 -4.95 -14.26
N ALA A 48 7.42 -4.09 -13.36
CA ALA A 48 8.43 -3.08 -13.67
C ALA A 48 9.73 -3.68 -14.23
N ASN A 49 10.00 -4.96 -13.96
CA ASN A 49 11.11 -5.71 -14.56
C ASN A 49 10.78 -5.99 -16.04
N PRO A 50 11.64 -5.56 -16.98
CA PRO A 50 11.44 -5.77 -18.42
C PRO A 50 11.12 -7.21 -18.81
N LEU A 51 11.72 -8.18 -18.12
CA LEU A 51 11.51 -9.61 -18.38
C LEU A 51 10.12 -10.10 -18.00
N LEU A 52 9.43 -9.41 -17.09
CA LEU A 52 8.11 -9.80 -16.58
C LEU A 52 6.96 -8.97 -17.18
N THR A 53 7.24 -7.93 -17.94
CA THR A 53 6.23 -7.02 -18.51
C THR A 53 5.17 -7.76 -19.34
N TYR A 54 5.53 -8.88 -19.96
CA TYR A 54 4.60 -9.71 -20.76
C TYR A 54 3.50 -10.38 -19.91
N PHE A 55 3.69 -10.49 -18.61
CA PHE A 55 2.72 -11.08 -17.68
C PHE A 55 1.78 -10.04 -17.04
N ALA A 56 1.88 -8.78 -17.48
CA ALA A 56 1.05 -7.70 -16.99
C ALA A 56 -0.45 -7.99 -17.22
N ASN A 57 -1.27 -7.73 -16.20
CA ASN A 57 -2.72 -7.87 -16.29
C ASN A 57 -3.38 -6.68 -17.02
N GLY A 58 -4.71 -6.73 -17.15
CA GLY A 58 -5.47 -5.70 -17.87
C GLY A 58 -5.21 -4.28 -17.38
N LEU A 59 -5.24 -4.05 -16.06
CA LEU A 59 -5.01 -2.71 -15.49
C LEU A 59 -3.57 -2.26 -15.65
N GLN A 60 -2.60 -3.15 -15.45
CA GLN A 60 -1.18 -2.84 -15.60
C GLN A 60 -0.83 -2.51 -17.06
N THR A 61 -1.34 -3.29 -18.02
CA THR A 61 -1.16 -3.02 -19.46
C THR A 61 -1.82 -1.74 -19.89
N GLN A 62 -3.01 -1.43 -19.36
CA GLN A 62 -3.70 -0.16 -19.60
C GLN A 62 -2.89 1.03 -19.09
N ASN A 63 -2.33 0.92 -17.88
CA ASN A 63 -1.49 1.97 -17.30
C ASN A 63 -0.21 2.20 -18.12
N LEU A 64 0.47 1.12 -18.54
CA LEU A 64 1.65 1.20 -19.40
C LEU A 64 1.30 1.83 -20.76
N TYR A 65 0.17 1.43 -21.35
CA TYR A 65 -0.31 1.98 -22.60
C TYR A 65 -0.64 3.48 -22.49
N THR A 66 -1.29 3.90 -21.41
CA THR A 66 -1.58 5.32 -21.16
C THR A 66 -0.30 6.15 -21.14
N GLY A 67 0.74 5.70 -20.39
CA GLY A 67 2.03 6.39 -20.39
C GLY A 67 2.73 6.41 -21.76
N LEU A 68 2.63 5.32 -22.54
CA LEU A 68 3.14 5.28 -23.90
C LEU A 68 2.41 6.29 -24.81
N MET A 69 1.09 6.39 -24.71
CA MET A 69 0.29 7.29 -25.54
C MET A 69 0.55 8.77 -25.20
N MET A 70 0.87 9.09 -23.95
CA MET A 70 1.32 10.44 -23.57
C MET A 70 2.58 10.84 -24.34
N THR A 71 3.53 9.95 -24.58
CA THR A 71 4.73 10.25 -25.38
C THR A 71 4.44 10.44 -26.85
N LYS A 72 3.25 10.02 -27.32
CA LYS A 72 2.76 10.23 -28.70
C LYS A 72 1.81 11.42 -28.82
N GLY A 73 1.74 12.27 -27.80
CA GLY A 73 0.90 13.47 -27.78
C GLY A 73 -0.57 13.21 -27.50
N GLN A 74 -0.97 11.97 -27.11
CA GLN A 74 -2.33 11.73 -26.64
C GLN A 74 -2.50 12.17 -25.20
N ILE A 75 -3.66 12.70 -24.89
CA ILE A 75 -3.97 13.31 -23.60
C ILE A 75 -4.64 12.26 -22.70
N PRO A 76 -4.04 11.95 -21.51
CA PRO A 76 -4.67 11.04 -20.55
C PRO A 76 -6.01 11.61 -20.08
N TYR A 77 -6.94 10.75 -19.71
CA TYR A 77 -8.32 11.05 -19.30
C TYR A 77 -9.23 11.57 -20.42
N SER A 78 -8.71 12.19 -21.48
CA SER A 78 -9.48 12.64 -22.64
C SER A 78 -9.45 11.61 -23.76
N ASP A 79 -8.27 11.40 -24.36
CA ASP A 79 -8.07 10.51 -25.51
C ASP A 79 -7.89 9.05 -25.07
N VAL A 80 -7.32 8.82 -23.88
CA VAL A 80 -7.09 7.49 -23.32
C VAL A 80 -7.78 7.39 -21.97
N PHE A 81 -8.52 6.30 -21.75
CA PHE A 81 -9.14 6.05 -20.46
C PHE A 81 -8.08 5.76 -19.39
N ALA A 82 -8.12 6.50 -18.30
CA ALA A 82 -7.13 6.48 -17.24
C ALA A 82 -7.79 6.74 -15.87
N THR A 83 -7.43 5.98 -14.85
CA THR A 83 -8.01 6.06 -13.49
C THR A 83 -6.98 6.38 -12.40
N GLY A 84 -5.70 6.26 -12.69
CA GLY A 84 -4.61 6.64 -11.77
C GLY A 84 -4.38 8.15 -11.75
N GLY A 85 -3.48 8.61 -10.90
CA GLY A 85 -3.12 10.03 -10.81
C GLY A 85 -2.25 10.51 -11.97
N PHE A 86 -2.24 11.81 -12.22
CA PHE A 86 -1.50 12.40 -13.33
C PHE A 86 0.02 12.15 -13.23
N LEU A 87 0.61 12.35 -12.04
CA LEU A 87 2.05 12.10 -11.83
C LEU A 87 2.44 10.63 -12.03
N TYR A 88 1.53 9.71 -11.75
CA TYR A 88 1.77 8.29 -12.01
C TYR A 88 1.98 8.04 -13.49
N TYR A 89 1.11 8.57 -14.36
CA TYR A 89 1.25 8.40 -15.80
C TYR A 89 2.43 9.17 -16.40
N VAL A 90 2.73 10.37 -15.88
CA VAL A 90 3.96 11.12 -16.23
C VAL A 90 5.20 10.27 -15.92
N THR A 91 5.24 9.60 -14.77
CA THR A 91 6.36 8.74 -14.39
C THR A 91 6.51 7.54 -15.32
N ILE A 92 5.40 6.96 -15.80
CA ILE A 92 5.43 5.89 -16.82
C ILE A 92 5.86 6.45 -18.16
N ALA A 93 5.34 7.60 -18.59
CA ALA A 93 5.72 8.25 -19.83
C ALA A 93 7.23 8.53 -19.91
N LEU A 94 7.83 8.96 -18.78
CA LEU A 94 9.28 9.16 -18.71
C LEU A 94 10.08 7.90 -19.06
N SER A 95 9.60 6.70 -18.71
CA SER A 95 10.28 5.45 -19.09
C SER A 95 10.35 5.25 -20.59
N TYR A 96 9.30 5.62 -21.29
CA TYR A 96 9.27 5.53 -22.75
C TYR A 96 10.10 6.62 -23.41
N LEU A 97 10.14 7.85 -22.87
CA LEU A 97 11.00 8.92 -23.33
C LEU A 97 12.48 8.59 -23.14
N LEU A 98 12.85 7.97 -22.02
CA LEU A 98 14.20 7.51 -21.74
C LEU A 98 14.58 6.25 -22.55
N GLY A 99 13.62 5.64 -23.24
CA GLY A 99 13.81 4.41 -24.01
C GLY A 99 14.15 3.18 -23.18
N SER A 100 13.96 3.25 -21.85
CA SER A 100 14.34 2.17 -20.94
C SER A 100 13.33 1.95 -19.82
N SER A 101 12.82 0.73 -19.70
CA SER A 101 11.98 0.30 -18.58
C SER A 101 12.72 0.17 -17.25
N ILE A 102 14.08 0.28 -17.25
CA ILE A 102 14.87 0.32 -16.02
C ILE A 102 14.45 1.48 -15.12
N TRP A 103 13.97 2.58 -15.70
CA TRP A 103 13.39 3.69 -14.92
C TRP A 103 12.25 3.24 -14.03
N LEU A 104 11.30 2.46 -14.55
CA LEU A 104 10.18 1.92 -13.77
C LEU A 104 10.65 1.01 -12.66
N LEU A 105 11.69 0.21 -12.91
CA LEU A 105 12.29 -0.66 -11.91
C LEU A 105 12.92 0.16 -10.78
N ILE A 106 13.61 1.26 -11.09
CA ILE A 106 14.18 2.17 -10.08
C ILE A 106 13.07 2.80 -9.24
N VAL A 107 12.02 3.32 -9.88
CA VAL A 107 10.87 3.94 -9.17
C VAL A 107 10.18 2.92 -8.25
N GLN A 108 9.93 1.71 -8.75
CA GLN A 108 9.31 0.64 -7.95
C GLN A 108 10.21 0.23 -6.76
N PHE A 109 11.53 0.16 -6.97
CA PHE A 109 12.49 -0.13 -5.91
C PHE A 109 12.48 0.95 -4.83
N ILE A 110 12.52 2.22 -5.23
CA ILE A 110 12.46 3.35 -4.28
C ILE A 110 11.15 3.31 -3.48
N ALA A 111 10.02 3.10 -4.16
CA ALA A 111 8.72 2.99 -3.51
C ALA A 111 8.69 1.86 -2.47
N TYR A 112 9.15 0.67 -2.82
CA TYR A 112 9.21 -0.45 -1.89
C TYR A 112 10.19 -0.21 -0.75
N TYR A 113 11.39 0.28 -1.03
CA TYR A 113 12.42 0.49 -0.01
C TYR A 113 11.99 1.53 1.04
N VAL A 114 11.48 2.66 0.59
CA VAL A 114 10.99 3.72 1.49
C VAL A 114 9.77 3.22 2.29
N SER A 115 8.82 2.56 1.63
CA SER A 115 7.67 1.96 2.32
C SER A 115 8.10 0.96 3.39
N GLY A 116 9.06 0.09 3.09
CA GLY A 116 9.57 -0.89 4.03
C GLY A 116 10.25 -0.27 5.25
N ILE A 117 11.06 0.78 5.04
CA ILE A 117 11.70 1.51 6.16
C ILE A 117 10.66 2.12 7.10
N TYR A 118 9.66 2.81 6.54
CA TYR A 118 8.65 3.47 7.38
C TYR A 118 7.67 2.48 7.96
N PHE A 119 7.31 1.42 7.26
CA PHE A 119 6.53 0.32 7.82
C PHE A 119 7.24 -0.35 8.99
N TYR A 120 8.54 -0.65 8.85
CA TYR A 120 9.36 -1.17 9.96
C TYR A 120 9.35 -0.23 11.18
N LYS A 121 9.53 1.09 10.98
CA LYS A 121 9.49 2.07 12.09
C LYS A 121 8.12 2.07 12.78
N LEU A 122 7.04 2.02 12.02
CA LEU A 122 5.67 1.98 12.54
C LEU A 122 5.42 0.71 13.35
N VAL A 123 5.83 -0.45 12.83
CA VAL A 123 5.72 -1.73 13.56
C VAL A 123 6.59 -1.70 14.81
N TYR A 124 7.82 -1.19 14.73
CA TYR A 124 8.72 -1.10 15.89
C TYR A 124 8.15 -0.18 16.97
N TYR A 125 7.49 0.92 16.58
CA TYR A 125 6.80 1.79 17.53
C TYR A 125 5.72 1.04 18.32
N VAL A 126 4.97 0.17 17.67
CA VAL A 126 3.91 -0.65 18.29
C VAL A 126 4.49 -1.83 19.09
N ALA A 127 5.37 -2.61 18.46
CA ALA A 127 5.86 -3.89 18.96
C ALA A 127 7.03 -3.77 19.95
N GLN A 128 7.83 -2.70 19.86
CA GLN A 128 9.08 -2.51 20.63
C GLN A 128 10.03 -3.73 20.54
N SER A 129 9.95 -4.48 19.45
CA SER A 129 10.74 -5.69 19.20
C SER A 129 11.27 -5.69 17.77
N GLU A 130 12.59 -5.78 17.62
CA GLU A 130 13.25 -5.81 16.31
C GLU A 130 12.85 -7.04 15.48
N ILE A 131 12.78 -8.21 16.14
CA ILE A 131 12.46 -9.48 15.50
C ILE A 131 11.04 -9.45 14.94
N VAL A 132 10.08 -8.98 15.73
CA VAL A 132 8.69 -8.82 15.30
C VAL A 132 8.62 -7.80 14.14
N SER A 133 9.37 -6.70 14.23
CA SER A 133 9.35 -5.66 13.20
C SER A 133 9.89 -6.14 11.86
N ILE A 134 11.00 -6.89 11.86
CA ILE A 134 11.56 -7.50 10.62
C ILE A 134 10.59 -8.54 10.07
N GLY A 135 10.04 -9.41 10.92
CA GLY A 135 9.08 -10.43 10.50
C GLY A 135 7.81 -9.85 9.87
N MET A 136 7.23 -8.82 10.51
CA MET A 136 6.04 -8.13 9.97
C MET A 136 6.35 -7.37 8.67
N THR A 137 7.55 -6.81 8.55
CA THR A 137 8.00 -6.16 7.31
C THR A 137 8.17 -7.17 6.19
N LEU A 138 8.68 -8.37 6.48
CA LEU A 138 8.74 -9.46 5.50
C LEU A 138 7.32 -9.85 5.01
N ILE A 139 6.37 -10.00 5.95
CA ILE A 139 4.96 -10.28 5.60
C ILE A 139 4.36 -9.17 4.73
N PHE A 140 4.65 -7.92 5.07
CA PHE A 140 4.21 -6.78 4.26
C PHE A 140 4.70 -6.88 2.82
N TYR A 141 5.96 -7.23 2.57
CA TYR A 141 6.48 -7.41 1.21
C TYR A 141 5.85 -8.60 0.50
N ILE A 142 5.76 -9.76 1.17
CA ILE A 142 5.13 -10.95 0.60
C ILE A 142 3.68 -10.66 0.19
N MET A 143 2.90 -10.02 1.07
CA MET A 143 1.51 -9.66 0.79
C MET A 143 1.40 -8.62 -0.33
N ASN A 144 2.31 -7.65 -0.43
CA ASN A 144 2.33 -6.71 -1.56
C ASN A 144 2.58 -7.42 -2.90
N ILE A 145 3.47 -8.42 -2.94
CA ILE A 145 3.70 -9.21 -4.15
C ILE A 145 2.46 -10.01 -4.50
N VAL A 146 1.89 -10.71 -3.51
CA VAL A 146 0.77 -11.62 -3.69
C VAL A 146 -0.51 -10.88 -4.11
N LEU A 147 -0.89 -9.82 -3.38
CA LEU A 147 -2.10 -9.06 -3.66
C LEU A 147 -1.94 -8.14 -4.87
N GLY A 148 -0.74 -7.66 -5.11
CA GLY A 148 -0.41 -6.78 -6.23
C GLY A 148 -0.06 -7.49 -7.53
N PHE A 149 0.05 -8.82 -7.57
CA PHE A 149 0.39 -9.61 -8.78
C PHE A 149 1.43 -8.95 -9.69
N GLY A 150 2.60 -8.62 -9.13
CA GLY A 150 3.69 -8.02 -9.88
C GLY A 150 3.80 -6.50 -9.81
N GLY A 151 3.04 -5.83 -8.96
CA GLY A 151 3.23 -4.40 -8.69
C GLY A 151 2.69 -3.47 -9.79
N MET A 152 3.27 -2.29 -9.90
CA MET A 152 2.85 -1.27 -10.88
C MET A 152 1.42 -0.75 -10.69
N TYR A 153 0.95 -0.70 -9.45
CA TYR A 153 -0.31 -0.02 -9.11
C TYR A 153 -0.04 1.38 -8.54
N PRO A 154 -0.88 2.38 -8.86
CA PRO A 154 -0.71 3.74 -8.34
C PRO A 154 -0.54 3.78 -6.83
N ILE A 155 -1.35 3.01 -6.09
CA ILE A 155 -1.30 2.95 -4.62
C ILE A 155 0.08 2.52 -4.09
N GLN A 156 0.78 1.62 -4.77
CA GLN A 156 2.09 1.15 -4.30
C GLN A 156 3.16 2.25 -4.41
N TRP A 157 3.01 3.17 -5.37
CA TRP A 157 3.89 4.34 -5.51
C TRP A 157 3.48 5.50 -4.61
N ALA A 158 2.20 5.57 -4.24
CA ALA A 158 1.70 6.54 -3.26
C ALA A 158 1.99 6.13 -1.80
N LEU A 159 2.13 4.82 -1.54
CA LEU A 159 2.28 4.25 -0.20
C LEU A 159 3.47 4.80 0.61
N PRO A 160 4.67 5.06 0.04
CA PRO A 160 5.77 5.69 0.76
C PRO A 160 5.35 7.01 1.43
N PHE A 161 4.65 7.86 0.68
CA PHE A 161 4.19 9.17 1.16
C PHE A 161 3.17 9.02 2.29
N MET A 162 2.24 8.07 2.18
CA MET A 162 1.27 7.77 3.24
C MET A 162 1.95 7.26 4.52
N LEU A 163 2.93 6.35 4.40
CA LEU A 163 3.61 5.78 5.57
C LEU A 163 4.56 6.78 6.25
N ILE A 164 5.23 7.65 5.48
CA ILE A 164 5.99 8.77 6.02
C ILE A 164 5.05 9.70 6.80
N SER A 165 3.90 10.02 6.23
CA SER A 165 2.90 10.89 6.84
C SER A 165 2.26 10.28 8.07
N LEU A 166 2.01 8.98 8.07
CA LEU A 166 1.54 8.26 9.26
C LEU A 166 2.60 8.31 10.38
N TRP A 167 3.87 8.15 10.04
CA TRP A 167 4.97 8.30 10.98
C TRP A 167 5.06 9.72 11.54
N PHE A 168 4.85 10.72 10.69
CA PHE A 168 4.77 12.11 11.09
C PHE A 168 3.62 12.35 12.07
N LEU A 169 2.41 11.85 11.79
CA LEU A 169 1.25 11.97 12.68
C LEU A 169 1.49 11.34 14.05
N ILE A 170 2.14 10.17 14.10
CA ILE A 170 2.50 9.53 15.37
C ILE A 170 3.44 10.42 16.17
N LYS A 171 4.47 11.02 15.53
CA LYS A 171 5.38 11.96 16.19
C LYS A 171 4.66 13.22 16.66
N PHE A 172 3.73 13.73 15.89
CA PHE A 172 2.90 14.88 16.27
C PHE A 172 2.07 14.57 17.53
N CYS A 173 1.42 13.42 17.59
CA CYS A 173 0.64 13.03 18.77
C CYS A 173 1.49 12.86 20.05
N VAL A 174 2.81 12.82 19.93
CA VAL A 174 3.77 12.68 21.05
C VAL A 174 4.53 13.99 21.31
N ASP A 175 4.08 15.11 20.70
CA ASP A 175 4.69 16.45 20.79
C ASP A 175 6.17 16.52 20.38
N ASN A 176 6.56 15.78 19.36
CA ASN A 176 7.94 15.64 18.92
C ASN A 176 8.17 16.24 17.52
N ILE A 177 7.39 17.27 17.13
CA ILE A 177 7.44 17.92 15.81
C ILE A 177 7.24 19.42 15.95
N VAL A 178 8.02 20.18 15.17
CA VAL A 178 7.84 21.62 14.98
C VAL A 178 6.72 21.90 13.98
N ASP A 179 6.03 23.03 14.15
CA ASP A 179 4.83 23.32 13.38
C ASP A 179 5.13 23.58 11.88
N GLU A 180 6.32 24.12 11.53
CA GLU A 180 6.73 24.36 10.15
C GLU A 180 6.91 23.05 9.35
N ALA A 181 7.16 21.93 10.04
CA ALA A 181 7.28 20.62 9.38
C ALA A 181 5.97 20.17 8.71
N PHE A 182 4.84 20.83 9.00
CA PHE A 182 3.58 20.59 8.31
C PHE A 182 3.60 21.01 6.84
N ILE A 183 4.53 21.89 6.41
CA ILE A 183 4.77 22.16 4.99
C ILE A 183 5.21 20.89 4.28
N PHE A 184 6.16 20.16 4.84
CA PHE A 184 6.60 18.88 4.28
C PHE A 184 5.47 17.83 4.26
N TYR A 185 4.64 17.82 5.30
CA TYR A 185 3.45 16.97 5.35
C TYR A 185 2.48 17.28 4.20
N GLY A 186 2.27 18.57 3.88
CA GLY A 186 1.47 19.02 2.74
C GLY A 186 2.06 18.61 1.38
N ILE A 187 3.38 18.69 1.24
CA ILE A 187 4.09 18.20 0.03
C ILE A 187 3.84 16.72 -0.18
N LEU A 188 3.96 15.89 0.88
CA LEU A 188 3.70 14.45 0.81
C LEU A 188 2.23 14.17 0.43
N ALA A 189 1.30 14.98 0.94
CA ALA A 189 -0.12 14.89 0.58
C ALA A 189 -0.33 15.10 -0.91
N ALA A 190 0.20 16.18 -1.46
CA ALA A 190 0.07 16.49 -2.87
C ALA A 190 0.67 15.40 -3.77
N PHE A 191 1.89 14.94 -3.48
CA PHE A 191 2.51 13.85 -4.25
C PHE A 191 1.65 12.58 -4.24
N SER A 192 1.17 12.14 -3.07
CA SER A 192 0.36 10.93 -3.00
C SER A 192 -0.97 11.06 -3.73
N LEU A 193 -1.64 12.22 -3.65
CA LEU A 193 -2.91 12.49 -4.33
C LEU A 193 -2.75 12.52 -5.86
N PHE A 194 -1.66 13.12 -6.36
CA PHE A 194 -1.39 13.16 -7.80
C PHE A 194 -0.83 11.85 -8.35
N ILE A 195 -0.36 10.93 -7.49
CA ILE A 195 0.01 9.56 -7.88
C ILE A 195 -1.22 8.65 -7.82
N ASP A 196 -1.97 8.68 -6.72
CA ASP A 196 -3.18 7.88 -6.53
C ASP A 196 -4.26 8.69 -5.80
N PRO A 197 -5.30 9.15 -6.48
CA PRO A 197 -6.39 9.90 -5.86
C PRO A 197 -7.15 9.13 -4.76
N GLN A 198 -7.10 7.80 -4.73
CA GLN A 198 -7.74 7.00 -3.68
C GLN A 198 -7.11 7.26 -2.29
N THR A 199 -5.90 7.81 -2.26
CA THR A 199 -5.24 8.24 -1.00
C THR A 199 -5.96 9.41 -0.32
N LEU A 200 -6.89 10.08 -0.99
CA LEU A 200 -7.73 11.16 -0.43
C LEU A 200 -8.38 10.76 0.89
N ILE A 201 -8.79 9.51 1.02
CA ILE A 201 -9.41 8.97 2.25
C ILE A 201 -8.44 9.07 3.42
N PHE A 202 -7.18 8.67 3.23
CA PHE A 202 -6.16 8.79 4.27
C PHE A 202 -5.99 10.25 4.71
N TRP A 203 -5.96 11.18 3.76
CA TRP A 203 -5.76 12.60 4.03
C TRP A 203 -6.95 13.25 4.73
N LEU A 204 -8.17 12.90 4.34
CA LEU A 204 -9.38 13.35 5.03
C LEU A 204 -9.42 12.85 6.48
N CYS A 205 -9.15 11.56 6.71
CA CYS A 205 -9.07 11.01 8.05
C CYS A 205 -7.96 11.67 8.88
N SER A 206 -6.80 11.95 8.27
CA SER A 206 -5.69 12.60 8.96
C SER A 206 -6.00 14.06 9.33
N PHE A 207 -6.72 14.77 8.47
CA PHE A 207 -7.21 16.12 8.77
C PHE A 207 -8.16 16.13 9.97
N VAL A 208 -9.10 15.18 10.01
CA VAL A 208 -9.99 15.01 11.16
C VAL A 208 -9.22 14.71 12.45
N LEU A 209 -8.20 13.84 12.38
CA LEU A 209 -7.33 13.52 13.53
C LEU A 209 -6.58 14.77 14.04
N LEU A 210 -5.95 15.52 13.14
CA LEU A 210 -5.20 16.73 13.47
C LEU A 210 -6.10 17.77 14.13
N THR A 211 -7.27 18.03 13.54
CA THR A 211 -8.26 18.98 14.06
C THR A 211 -8.76 18.55 15.45
N ALA A 212 -9.14 17.27 15.60
CA ALA A 212 -9.63 16.75 16.87
C ALA A 212 -8.54 16.81 17.96
N THR A 213 -7.27 16.56 17.63
CA THR A 213 -6.15 16.64 18.57
C THR A 213 -5.91 18.08 19.04
N ASN A 214 -5.90 19.05 18.11
CA ASN A 214 -5.71 20.45 18.45
C ASN A 214 -6.87 21.04 19.28
N ILE A 215 -8.12 20.66 18.97
CA ILE A 215 -9.29 21.05 19.77
C ILE A 215 -9.18 20.47 21.20
N LYS A 216 -8.82 19.19 21.32
CA LYS A 216 -8.65 18.53 22.63
C LYS A 216 -7.56 19.18 23.48
N GLN A 217 -6.48 19.64 22.84
CA GLN A 217 -5.38 20.35 23.49
C GLN A 217 -5.66 21.84 23.74
N LYS A 218 -6.84 22.34 23.33
CA LYS A 218 -7.21 23.77 23.40
C LYS A 218 -6.23 24.68 22.66
N GLN A 219 -5.63 24.22 21.58
CA GLN A 219 -4.64 24.94 20.77
C GLN A 219 -5.17 25.23 19.35
N SER A 220 -6.38 25.79 19.25
CA SER A 220 -7.07 26.01 17.97
C SER A 220 -6.27 26.95 17.02
N LEU A 221 -5.64 27.99 17.53
CA LEU A 221 -4.82 28.92 16.74
C LEU A 221 -3.59 28.21 16.16
N ARG A 222 -2.90 27.38 16.96
CA ARG A 222 -1.80 26.55 16.50
C ARG A 222 -2.26 25.56 15.42
N GLY A 223 -3.43 24.94 15.62
CA GLY A 223 -4.04 24.06 14.62
C GLY A 223 -4.33 24.75 13.30
N PHE A 224 -4.80 26.00 13.35
CA PHE A 224 -5.01 26.80 12.15
C PHE A 224 -3.68 27.14 11.43
N TYR A 225 -2.65 27.52 12.17
CA TYR A 225 -1.32 27.73 11.60
C TYR A 225 -0.77 26.46 10.92
N GLN A 226 -0.89 25.29 11.59
CA GLN A 226 -0.48 24.01 11.01
C GLN A 226 -1.26 23.69 9.73
N PHE A 227 -2.56 23.97 9.70
CA PHE A 227 -3.39 23.82 8.50
C PHE A 227 -2.90 24.71 7.35
N LEU A 228 -2.59 25.98 7.61
CA LEU A 228 -2.00 26.87 6.60
C LEU A 228 -0.67 26.33 6.07
N CYS A 229 0.19 25.78 6.93
CA CYS A 229 1.46 25.15 6.51
C CYS A 229 1.19 23.94 5.59
N VAL A 230 0.19 23.08 5.90
CA VAL A 230 -0.20 21.97 5.03
C VAL A 230 -0.68 22.46 3.67
N VAL A 231 -1.59 23.44 3.66
CA VAL A 231 -2.11 24.03 2.42
C VAL A 231 -1.00 24.65 1.58
N PHE A 232 -0.10 25.38 2.21
CA PHE A 232 1.06 25.94 1.52
C PHE A 232 1.93 24.85 0.89
N GLY A 233 2.25 23.79 1.64
CA GLY A 233 3.01 22.65 1.12
C GLY A 233 2.29 21.94 -0.05
N MET A 234 0.96 21.80 0.04
CA MET A 234 0.16 21.23 -1.06
C MET A 234 0.18 22.13 -2.31
N ILE A 235 0.05 23.44 -2.15
CA ILE A 235 0.03 24.40 -3.25
C ILE A 235 1.35 24.36 -4.03
N LEU A 236 2.51 24.19 -3.38
CA LEU A 236 3.80 24.11 -4.06
C LEU A 236 3.82 23.04 -5.17
N ILE A 237 3.23 21.89 -4.92
CA ILE A 237 3.17 20.80 -5.89
C ILE A 237 1.93 20.93 -6.79
N ALA A 238 0.78 21.26 -6.20
CA ALA A 238 -0.48 21.36 -6.93
C ALA A 238 -0.45 22.48 -7.98
N TYR A 239 0.27 23.58 -7.72
CA TYR A 239 0.44 24.65 -8.70
C TYR A 239 1.16 24.14 -9.95
N THR A 240 2.29 23.42 -9.77
CA THR A 240 3.07 22.89 -10.89
C THR A 240 2.27 21.87 -11.69
N VAL A 241 1.69 20.87 -11.01
CA VAL A 241 0.91 19.82 -11.67
C VAL A 241 -0.37 20.38 -12.28
N GLY A 242 -1.06 21.25 -11.54
CA GLY A 242 -2.28 21.92 -11.99
C GLY A 242 -2.07 22.81 -13.21
N TYR A 243 -0.92 23.49 -13.30
CA TYR A 243 -0.55 24.28 -14.47
C TYR A 243 -0.51 23.40 -15.74
N PHE A 244 0.15 22.25 -15.68
CA PHE A 244 0.16 21.31 -16.82
C PHE A 244 -1.22 20.75 -17.12
N MET A 245 -1.99 20.38 -16.09
CA MET A 245 -3.35 19.86 -16.29
C MET A 245 -4.30 20.92 -16.86
N PHE A 246 -4.13 22.17 -16.48
CA PHE A 246 -4.91 23.29 -17.00
C PHE A 246 -4.60 23.56 -18.48
N ASN A 247 -3.31 23.61 -18.84
CA ASN A 247 -2.88 23.80 -20.24
C ASN A 247 -3.34 22.65 -21.16
N LEU A 248 -3.40 21.44 -20.65
CA LEU A 248 -3.92 20.27 -21.37
C LEU A 248 -5.45 20.20 -21.34
N GLN A 249 -6.14 21.10 -20.64
CA GLN A 249 -7.60 21.15 -20.49
C GLN A 249 -8.22 19.84 -19.93
N ILE A 250 -7.48 19.12 -19.07
CA ILE A 250 -7.88 17.80 -18.54
C ILE A 250 -8.47 17.81 -17.14
N ILE A 251 -8.58 18.97 -16.48
CA ILE A 251 -9.00 19.04 -15.06
C ILE A 251 -10.35 18.38 -14.86
N SER A 252 -11.36 18.70 -15.70
CA SER A 252 -12.69 18.09 -15.59
C SER A 252 -12.64 16.58 -15.80
N SER A 253 -12.00 16.13 -16.89
CA SER A 253 -11.85 14.71 -17.20
C SER A 253 -11.06 13.94 -16.14
N TYR A 254 -10.06 14.59 -15.52
CA TYR A 254 -9.30 14.02 -14.38
C TYR A 254 -10.21 13.82 -13.16
N ILE A 255 -10.98 14.83 -12.80
CA ILE A 255 -11.90 14.76 -11.65
C ILE A 255 -12.91 13.64 -11.88
N ASP A 256 -13.51 13.57 -13.07
CA ASP A 256 -14.51 12.55 -13.39
C ASP A 256 -13.92 11.12 -13.41
N LYS A 257 -12.76 10.91 -14.07
CA LYS A 257 -12.22 9.58 -14.30
C LYS A 257 -11.28 9.09 -13.21
N ALA A 258 -10.50 9.96 -12.60
CA ALA A 258 -9.55 9.57 -11.56
C ALA A 258 -10.12 9.68 -10.13
N ILE A 259 -11.02 10.63 -9.87
CA ILE A 259 -11.60 10.83 -8.53
C ILE A 259 -12.98 10.19 -8.44
N PHE A 260 -13.95 10.56 -9.29
CA PHE A 260 -15.32 10.07 -9.16
C PHE A 260 -15.55 8.68 -9.71
N TYR A 261 -14.93 8.32 -10.82
CA TYR A 261 -15.13 7.00 -11.45
C TYR A 261 -14.88 5.81 -10.52
N PRO A 262 -13.79 5.76 -9.71
CA PRO A 262 -13.59 4.66 -8.78
C PRO A 262 -14.76 4.46 -7.81
N PHE A 263 -15.44 5.54 -7.40
CA PHE A 263 -16.61 5.45 -6.51
C PHE A 263 -17.89 5.05 -7.25
N THR A 264 -18.07 5.49 -8.51
CA THR A 264 -19.24 5.13 -9.33
C THR A 264 -19.13 3.72 -9.92
N TYR A 265 -17.94 3.23 -10.12
CA TYR A 265 -17.67 1.88 -10.62
C TYR A 265 -18.26 0.80 -9.70
N PHE A 266 -18.28 1.04 -8.40
CA PHE A 266 -18.91 0.16 -7.41
C PHE A 266 -20.39 -0.16 -7.70
N ALA A 267 -21.10 0.73 -8.38
CA ALA A 267 -22.51 0.54 -8.72
C ALA A 267 -22.76 -0.17 -10.06
N ARG A 268 -21.74 -0.31 -10.92
CA ARG A 268 -21.89 -0.71 -12.32
C ARG A 268 -21.42 -2.13 -12.65
N THR A 269 -20.72 -2.81 -11.73
CA THR A 269 -20.22 -4.17 -11.98
C THR A 269 -21.33 -5.21 -11.86
N ASN A 270 -21.44 -6.08 -12.85
CA ASN A 270 -22.43 -7.19 -12.88
C ASN A 270 -22.07 -8.37 -11.99
N HIS A 271 -20.98 -8.29 -11.22
CA HIS A 271 -20.57 -9.38 -10.37
C HIS A 271 -21.37 -9.44 -9.07
N SER A 272 -21.61 -10.67 -8.60
CA SER A 272 -22.33 -10.92 -7.35
C SER A 272 -21.59 -10.29 -6.17
N PHE A 273 -22.27 -9.38 -5.45
CA PHE A 273 -21.74 -8.76 -4.22
C PHE A 273 -21.31 -9.80 -3.19
N LEU A 274 -22.08 -10.89 -3.04
CA LEU A 274 -21.79 -11.95 -2.08
C LEU A 274 -20.47 -12.67 -2.38
N LEU A 275 -20.16 -12.90 -3.66
CA LEU A 275 -18.92 -13.56 -4.04
C LEU A 275 -17.70 -12.62 -3.83
N SER A 276 -17.82 -11.35 -4.18
CA SER A 276 -16.78 -10.34 -3.88
C SER A 276 -16.54 -10.24 -2.37
N LEU A 277 -17.59 -10.17 -1.58
CA LEU A 277 -17.54 -10.17 -0.12
C LEU A 277 -16.83 -11.42 0.41
N ALA A 278 -17.18 -12.61 -0.09
CA ALA A 278 -16.55 -13.86 0.33
C ALA A 278 -15.03 -13.86 0.05
N ILE A 279 -14.62 -13.43 -1.16
CA ILE A 279 -13.21 -13.34 -1.54
C ILE A 279 -12.46 -12.35 -0.64
N GLN A 280 -13.01 -11.16 -0.43
CA GLN A 280 -12.36 -10.16 0.41
C GLN A 280 -12.30 -10.57 1.89
N ILE A 281 -13.31 -11.26 2.41
CA ILE A 281 -13.26 -11.85 3.76
C ILE A 281 -12.15 -12.89 3.86
N VAL A 282 -12.00 -13.76 2.85
CA VAL A 282 -10.90 -14.75 2.82
C VAL A 282 -9.54 -14.04 2.83
N VAL A 283 -9.38 -12.97 2.07
CA VAL A 283 -8.15 -12.15 2.07
C VAL A 283 -7.91 -11.51 3.44
N LEU A 284 -8.93 -10.93 4.05
CA LEU A 284 -8.86 -10.32 5.38
C LEU A 284 -8.50 -11.33 6.48
N LEU A 285 -9.07 -12.52 6.42
CA LEU A 285 -8.76 -13.62 7.34
C LEU A 285 -7.34 -14.14 7.08
N GLY A 286 -7.01 -14.43 5.82
CA GLY A 286 -5.72 -15.00 5.43
C GLY A 286 -4.54 -14.05 5.69
N SER A 287 -4.73 -12.74 5.55
CA SER A 287 -3.72 -11.74 5.93
C SER A 287 -3.56 -11.57 7.45
N GLY A 288 -4.48 -12.12 8.26
CA GLY A 288 -4.49 -11.94 9.71
C GLY A 288 -4.98 -10.57 10.17
N CYS A 289 -5.38 -9.68 9.27
CA CYS A 289 -5.79 -8.31 9.60
C CYS A 289 -7.06 -8.26 10.47
N LEU A 290 -7.99 -9.19 10.28
CA LEU A 290 -9.18 -9.30 11.13
C LEU A 290 -8.83 -9.68 12.58
N PHE A 291 -7.84 -10.54 12.79
CA PHE A 291 -7.38 -10.87 14.15
C PHE A 291 -6.75 -9.67 14.84
N GLY A 292 -6.01 -8.85 14.07
CA GLY A 292 -5.46 -7.59 14.58
C GLY A 292 -6.55 -6.60 15.00
N LEU A 293 -7.57 -6.43 14.15
CA LEU A 293 -8.70 -5.56 14.46
C LEU A 293 -9.50 -6.07 15.67
N TRP A 294 -9.76 -7.37 15.76
CA TRP A 294 -10.46 -8.00 16.88
C TRP A 294 -9.70 -7.78 18.20
N ASP A 295 -8.39 -8.05 18.21
CA ASP A 295 -7.55 -7.81 19.38
C ASP A 295 -7.53 -6.35 19.80
N PHE A 296 -7.48 -5.42 18.83
CA PHE A 296 -7.57 -4.00 19.09
C PHE A 296 -8.89 -3.62 19.77
N ILE A 297 -10.02 -4.13 19.28
CA ILE A 297 -11.36 -3.84 19.86
C ILE A 297 -11.44 -4.35 21.31
N GLN A 298 -10.99 -5.60 21.57
CA GLN A 298 -10.99 -6.18 22.91
C GLN A 298 -10.07 -5.46 23.90
N ASN A 299 -8.90 -5.03 23.44
CA ASN A 299 -7.87 -4.45 24.30
C ASN A 299 -7.79 -2.92 24.22
N ARG A 300 -8.76 -2.26 23.58
CA ARG A 300 -8.78 -0.83 23.33
C ARG A 300 -8.46 0.05 24.55
N LYS A 301 -8.94 -0.31 25.74
CA LYS A 301 -8.74 0.47 26.98
C LYS A 301 -7.35 0.35 27.59
N LYS A 302 -6.53 -0.63 27.18
CA LYS A 302 -5.24 -0.96 27.81
C LYS A 302 -4.04 -0.30 27.13
N ALA A 303 -4.19 0.26 25.94
CA ALA A 303 -3.07 0.79 25.18
C ALA A 303 -2.78 2.25 25.53
N SER A 304 -1.54 2.54 25.91
CA SER A 304 -1.05 3.89 26.27
C SER A 304 -1.00 4.86 25.07
N TYR A 305 -1.05 4.35 23.82
CA TYR A 305 -0.95 5.08 22.56
C TYR A 305 -2.24 5.01 21.72
N GLN A 306 -3.36 5.11 22.41
CA GLN A 306 -4.71 4.87 21.86
C GLN A 306 -5.07 5.70 20.63
N ILE A 307 -4.67 6.97 20.57
CA ILE A 307 -5.09 7.89 19.49
C ILE A 307 -4.55 7.41 18.14
N GLY A 308 -3.27 7.08 18.06
CA GLY A 308 -2.65 6.59 16.83
C GLY A 308 -3.23 5.26 16.36
N LEU A 309 -3.50 4.31 17.28
CA LEU A 309 -4.09 3.03 16.94
C LEU A 309 -5.57 3.16 16.52
N ASN A 310 -6.34 4.06 17.15
CA ASN A 310 -7.72 4.34 16.74
C ASN A 310 -7.77 4.87 15.30
N PHE A 311 -6.83 5.76 14.96
CA PHE A 311 -6.70 6.31 13.62
C PHE A 311 -6.36 5.22 12.59
N ILE A 312 -5.37 4.37 12.89
CA ILE A 312 -4.98 3.23 12.04
C ILE A 312 -6.16 2.28 11.83
N ALA A 313 -6.92 1.98 12.90
CA ALA A 313 -8.10 1.12 12.81
C ALA A 313 -9.22 1.75 11.96
N CYS A 314 -9.47 3.05 12.09
CA CYS A 314 -10.45 3.77 11.30
C CYS A 314 -10.11 3.69 9.79
N ILE A 315 -8.88 4.02 9.42
CA ILE A 315 -8.41 3.96 8.02
C ILE A 315 -8.49 2.53 7.49
N PHE A 316 -8.05 1.54 8.28
CA PHE A 316 -8.13 0.14 7.89
C PHE A 316 -9.57 -0.27 7.57
N ILE A 317 -10.53 0.09 8.43
CA ILE A 317 -11.95 -0.25 8.24
C ILE A 317 -12.48 0.41 6.96
N ILE A 318 -12.19 1.69 6.73
CA ILE A 318 -12.68 2.39 5.54
C ILE A 318 -12.15 1.75 4.25
N TYR A 319 -10.84 1.50 4.16
CA TYR A 319 -10.25 0.85 2.99
C TYR A 319 -10.71 -0.61 2.82
N ALA A 320 -10.92 -1.36 3.92
CA ALA A 320 -11.46 -2.71 3.85
C ALA A 320 -12.90 -2.72 3.33
N ILE A 321 -13.73 -1.78 3.77
CA ILE A 321 -15.09 -1.60 3.26
C ILE A 321 -15.05 -1.27 1.77
N MET A 322 -14.18 -0.36 1.33
CA MET A 322 -14.03 -0.04 -0.09
C MET A 322 -13.60 -1.26 -0.92
N ALA A 323 -12.66 -2.05 -0.42
CA ALA A 323 -12.25 -3.28 -1.10
C ALA A 323 -13.42 -4.28 -1.24
N ILE A 324 -14.25 -4.42 -0.21
CA ILE A 324 -15.45 -5.27 -0.25
C ILE A 324 -16.47 -4.77 -1.27
N PHE A 325 -16.72 -3.46 -1.29
CA PHE A 325 -17.70 -2.85 -2.19
C PHE A 325 -17.19 -2.69 -3.64
N SER A 326 -15.91 -2.96 -3.92
CA SER A 326 -15.37 -2.87 -5.29
C SER A 326 -16.07 -3.81 -6.27
N ARG A 327 -16.77 -4.85 -5.77
CA ARG A 327 -17.45 -5.89 -6.58
C ARG A 327 -16.57 -6.49 -7.67
N ASP A 328 -15.27 -6.33 -7.54
CA ASP A 328 -14.26 -6.87 -8.43
C ASP A 328 -13.52 -7.99 -7.70
N PHE A 329 -13.18 -9.06 -8.41
CA PHE A 329 -12.47 -10.20 -7.84
C PHE A 329 -10.96 -9.98 -7.70
N ASN A 330 -10.50 -8.78 -8.05
CA ASN A 330 -9.08 -8.45 -8.01
C ASN A 330 -8.61 -8.16 -6.58
N LEU A 331 -7.57 -8.87 -6.16
CA LEU A 331 -7.01 -8.78 -4.82
C LEU A 331 -6.30 -7.45 -4.55
N TYR A 332 -5.88 -6.72 -5.61
CA TYR A 332 -5.17 -5.44 -5.47
C TYR A 332 -5.99 -4.34 -4.78
N HIS A 333 -7.32 -4.44 -4.78
CA HIS A 333 -8.18 -3.50 -4.05
C HIS A 333 -7.93 -3.49 -2.54
N PHE A 334 -7.33 -4.55 -2.01
CA PHE A 334 -6.97 -4.62 -0.60
C PHE A 334 -5.61 -3.97 -0.27
N LEU A 335 -4.79 -3.64 -1.27
CA LEU A 335 -3.45 -3.04 -1.05
C LEU A 335 -3.48 -1.77 -0.19
N PRO A 336 -4.43 -0.82 -0.33
CA PRO A 336 -4.49 0.36 0.54
C PRO A 336 -4.74 0.02 2.02
N ALA A 337 -5.52 -1.01 2.30
CA ALA A 337 -5.85 -1.45 3.66
C ALA A 337 -4.71 -2.21 4.34
N LEU A 338 -3.88 -2.91 3.55
CA LEU A 338 -2.89 -3.87 4.01
C LEU A 338 -1.94 -3.33 5.09
N PRO A 339 -1.23 -2.19 4.91
CA PRO A 339 -0.27 -1.72 5.90
C PRO A 339 -0.93 -1.41 7.25
N PHE A 340 -2.13 -0.85 7.23
CA PHE A 340 -2.87 -0.50 8.44
C PHE A 340 -3.36 -1.74 9.19
N GLY A 341 -3.87 -2.74 8.48
CA GLY A 341 -4.27 -4.02 9.05
C GLY A 341 -3.10 -4.78 9.66
N LEU A 342 -1.96 -4.84 8.98
CA LEU A 342 -0.74 -5.47 9.51
C LEU A 342 -0.17 -4.72 10.73
N LEU A 343 -0.31 -3.39 10.80
CA LEU A 343 0.07 -2.63 12.00
C LEU A 343 -0.79 -3.01 13.20
N LEU A 344 -2.09 -3.19 13.04
CA LEU A 344 -2.97 -3.67 14.12
C LEU A 344 -2.59 -5.10 14.54
N THR A 345 -2.29 -5.96 13.58
CA THR A 345 -1.89 -7.35 13.82
C THR A 345 -0.56 -7.44 14.56
N SER A 346 0.36 -6.47 14.36
CA SER A 346 1.68 -6.46 14.99
C SER A 346 1.62 -6.43 16.52
N ASN A 347 0.61 -5.76 17.08
CA ASN A 347 0.38 -5.75 18.55
C ASN A 347 0.07 -7.15 19.07
N LYS A 348 -0.83 -7.87 18.41
CA LYS A 348 -1.19 -9.25 18.76
C LYS A 348 0.00 -10.20 18.67
N ILE A 349 0.77 -10.09 17.60
CA ILE A 349 1.97 -10.91 17.37
C ILE A 349 2.99 -10.65 18.48
N THR A 350 3.16 -9.41 18.91
CA THR A 350 4.07 -9.08 20.04
C THR A 350 3.67 -9.78 21.32
N ILE A 351 2.38 -9.75 21.66
CA ILE A 351 1.86 -10.43 22.86
C ILE A 351 2.09 -11.95 22.77
N LEU A 352 1.84 -12.54 21.61
CA LEU A 352 2.05 -13.97 21.38
C LEU A 352 3.55 -14.33 21.46
N TYR A 353 4.41 -13.49 20.90
CA TYR A 353 5.86 -13.67 20.95
C TYR A 353 6.41 -13.63 22.37
N GLN A 354 5.98 -12.65 23.16
CA GLN A 354 6.36 -12.56 24.58
C GLN A 354 5.93 -13.80 25.35
N LYS A 355 4.70 -14.29 25.16
CA LYS A 355 4.22 -15.53 25.80
C LYS A 355 5.07 -16.76 25.43
N VAL A 356 5.59 -16.81 24.21
CA VAL A 356 6.47 -17.90 23.76
C VAL A 356 7.83 -17.81 24.45
N ILE A 357 8.39 -16.60 24.56
CA ILE A 357 9.66 -16.37 25.28
C ILE A 357 9.52 -16.78 26.75
N ASP A 358 8.49 -16.30 27.45
CA ASP A 358 8.27 -16.58 28.88
C ASP A 358 8.14 -18.09 29.15
N ARG A 359 7.37 -18.80 28.32
CA ARG A 359 7.24 -20.26 28.43
C ARG A 359 8.55 -21.02 28.22
N ARG A 360 9.44 -20.52 27.35
CA ARG A 360 10.75 -21.15 27.07
C ARG A 360 11.79 -20.81 28.10
N SER A 361 11.77 -19.60 28.68
CA SER A 361 12.65 -19.23 29.76
C SER A 361 12.45 -20.15 30.99
N HIS A 362 11.19 -20.53 31.30
CA HIS A 362 10.88 -21.51 32.31
C HIS A 362 11.37 -22.94 31.99
N ARG A 363 11.62 -23.29 30.73
CA ARG A 363 12.08 -24.63 30.32
C ARG A 363 13.58 -24.72 30.04
N ARG A 364 14.39 -23.69 30.35
CA ARG A 364 15.85 -23.64 30.11
C ARG A 364 16.30 -24.05 28.68
N GLN A 365 15.46 -23.90 27.67
CA GLN A 365 15.83 -24.21 26.32
C GLN A 365 16.45 -23.01 25.58
N TYR A 366 17.62 -23.24 24.97
CA TYR A 366 18.34 -22.20 24.22
C TYR A 366 17.50 -21.70 23.01
N PHE A 367 17.39 -20.39 22.87
CA PHE A 367 16.55 -19.75 21.87
C PHE A 367 17.37 -19.44 20.62
N SER A 368 17.08 -20.12 19.51
CA SER A 368 17.52 -19.68 18.17
C SER A 368 16.46 -18.78 17.57
N GLY A 369 16.78 -17.52 17.25
CA GLY A 369 15.84 -16.54 16.69
C GLY A 369 15.20 -16.96 15.34
N LYS A 370 15.78 -17.98 14.68
CA LYS A 370 15.25 -18.56 13.42
C LYS A 370 13.91 -19.28 13.58
N SER A 371 13.52 -19.66 14.80
CA SER A 371 12.30 -20.46 15.03
C SER A 371 11.02 -19.61 15.17
N LEU A 372 11.12 -18.29 15.19
CA LEU A 372 9.95 -17.42 15.40
C LEU A 372 8.92 -17.55 14.28
N ILE A 373 9.37 -17.49 13.04
CA ILE A 373 8.49 -17.64 11.87
C ILE A 373 7.85 -19.02 11.88
N VAL A 374 8.64 -20.07 12.15
CA VAL A 374 8.16 -21.45 12.19
C VAL A 374 7.19 -21.68 13.36
N ASP A 375 7.49 -21.18 14.55
CA ASP A 375 6.65 -21.41 15.73
C ASP A 375 5.36 -20.57 15.73
N LEU A 376 5.40 -19.34 15.22
CA LEU A 376 4.21 -18.49 15.10
C LEU A 376 3.37 -18.81 13.88
N PHE A 377 4.00 -19.07 12.74
CA PHE A 377 3.26 -19.25 11.48
C PHE A 377 2.89 -20.71 11.21
N VAL A 378 3.70 -21.68 11.62
CA VAL A 378 3.46 -23.10 11.33
C VAL A 378 2.76 -23.82 12.49
N LYS A 379 3.08 -23.50 13.75
CA LYS A 379 2.61 -24.32 14.90
C LYS A 379 1.36 -23.83 15.60
N LYS A 380 0.96 -22.54 15.46
CA LYS A 380 -0.08 -22.06 16.42
C LYS A 380 -1.20 -21.14 15.93
N THR A 381 -1.44 -20.84 14.74
CA THR A 381 -2.62 -20.06 14.33
C THR A 381 -2.41 -19.15 13.11
N TYR A 382 -1.17 -19.02 12.63
CA TYR A 382 -0.86 -18.19 11.46
C TYR A 382 -0.52 -19.00 10.20
N TYR A 383 -0.96 -20.26 10.10
CA TYR A 383 -0.92 -21.03 8.85
C TYR A 383 -1.82 -20.42 7.77
N LEU A 384 -2.83 -19.61 8.16
CA LEU A 384 -3.71 -18.91 7.22
C LEU A 384 -2.97 -17.95 6.28
N PRO A 385 -2.04 -17.08 6.73
CA PRO A 385 -1.23 -16.28 5.81
C PRO A 385 -0.38 -17.12 4.86
N LEU A 386 0.18 -18.24 5.32
CA LEU A 386 0.91 -19.17 4.46
C LEU A 386 0.00 -19.83 3.42
N LEU A 387 -1.20 -20.22 3.82
CA LEU A 387 -2.20 -20.78 2.94
C LEU A 387 -2.66 -19.74 1.90
N LEU A 388 -2.88 -18.48 2.31
CA LEU A 388 -3.20 -17.39 1.38
C LEU A 388 -2.05 -17.16 0.39
N VAL A 389 -0.81 -17.12 0.87
CA VAL A 389 0.38 -16.98 0.01
C VAL A 389 0.49 -18.15 -0.97
N SER A 390 0.30 -19.39 -0.49
CA SER A 390 0.38 -20.57 -1.37
C SER A 390 -0.75 -20.60 -2.41
N LEU A 391 -1.98 -20.24 -2.04
CA LEU A 391 -3.11 -20.10 -2.96
C LEU A 391 -2.85 -19.00 -3.99
N SER A 392 -2.31 -17.87 -3.56
CA SER A 392 -2.05 -16.75 -4.45
C SER A 392 -0.89 -17.04 -5.41
N ILE A 393 0.14 -17.74 -4.94
CA ILE A 393 1.19 -18.27 -5.83
C ILE A 393 0.59 -19.28 -6.81
N GLY A 394 -0.27 -20.19 -6.36
CA GLY A 394 -0.99 -21.12 -7.21
C GLY A 394 -1.83 -20.44 -8.28
N LEU A 395 -2.59 -19.40 -7.90
CA LEU A 395 -3.37 -18.58 -8.83
C LEU A 395 -2.47 -17.80 -9.79
N LEU A 396 -1.34 -17.28 -9.33
CA LEU A 396 -0.37 -16.58 -10.17
C LEU A 396 0.23 -17.55 -11.19
N VAL A 397 0.65 -18.73 -10.78
CA VAL A 397 1.16 -19.79 -11.67
C VAL A 397 0.09 -20.22 -12.68
N TYR A 398 -1.15 -20.44 -12.23
CA TYR A 398 -2.27 -20.78 -13.10
C TYR A 398 -2.55 -19.68 -14.14
N ASN A 399 -2.67 -18.43 -13.70
CA ASN A 399 -2.88 -17.30 -14.60
C ASN A 399 -1.71 -17.13 -15.58
N THR A 400 -0.47 -17.32 -15.11
CA THR A 400 0.71 -17.27 -15.97
C THR A 400 0.68 -18.37 -17.02
N TYR A 401 0.36 -19.60 -16.62
CA TYR A 401 0.21 -20.73 -17.54
C TYR A 401 -0.84 -20.49 -18.61
N GLN A 402 -2.03 -20.02 -18.20
CA GLN A 402 -3.11 -19.66 -19.13
C GLN A 402 -2.70 -18.50 -20.06
N ASN A 403 -1.99 -17.51 -19.53
CA ASN A 403 -1.58 -16.34 -20.30
C ASN A 403 -0.36 -16.58 -21.19
N VAL A 404 0.48 -17.61 -20.96
CA VAL A 404 1.65 -17.89 -21.80
C VAL A 404 1.24 -18.16 -23.24
N THR A 405 0.25 -19.02 -23.46
CA THR A 405 -0.26 -19.32 -24.80
C THR A 405 -0.87 -18.08 -25.46
N LEU A 406 -1.76 -17.39 -24.74
CA LEU A 406 -2.39 -16.15 -25.20
C LEU A 406 -1.37 -15.03 -25.45
N SER A 407 -0.32 -14.95 -24.63
CA SER A 407 0.75 -13.95 -24.79
C SER A 407 1.59 -14.22 -26.03
N LYS A 408 1.80 -15.50 -26.38
CA LYS A 408 2.47 -15.88 -27.61
C LYS A 408 1.63 -15.47 -28.82
N GLU A 409 0.36 -15.82 -28.86
CA GLU A 409 -0.58 -15.43 -29.92
C GLU A 409 -0.67 -13.90 -30.08
N ARG A 410 -0.76 -13.16 -28.96
CA ARG A 410 -0.78 -11.70 -28.98
C ARG A 410 0.50 -11.11 -29.55
N ARG A 411 1.64 -11.72 -29.28
CA ARG A 411 2.94 -11.30 -29.86
C ARG A 411 2.99 -11.54 -31.34
N ASP A 412 2.53 -12.70 -31.80
CA ASP A 412 2.49 -13.03 -33.22
C ASP A 412 1.56 -12.10 -33.99
N ILE A 413 0.38 -11.79 -33.42
CA ILE A 413 -0.56 -10.78 -33.93
C ILE A 413 0.11 -9.39 -33.95
N SER A 414 0.77 -9.00 -32.87
CA SER A 414 1.43 -7.70 -32.78
C SER A 414 2.52 -7.55 -33.83
N HIS A 415 3.33 -8.61 -34.02
CA HIS A 415 4.37 -8.62 -35.05
C HIS A 415 3.76 -8.51 -36.45
N TYR A 416 2.69 -9.24 -36.74
CA TYR A 416 1.97 -9.14 -38.02
C TYR A 416 1.44 -7.73 -38.23
N LEU A 417 0.79 -7.12 -37.26
CA LEU A 417 0.24 -5.78 -37.35
C LEU A 417 1.32 -4.72 -37.58
N THR A 418 2.48 -4.82 -36.89
CA THR A 418 3.60 -3.89 -37.06
C THR A 418 4.22 -3.95 -38.48
N THR A 419 4.08 -5.08 -39.16
CA THR A 419 4.57 -5.22 -40.57
C THR A 419 3.58 -4.71 -41.63
N LYS A 420 2.29 -4.58 -41.26
CA LYS A 420 1.21 -4.23 -42.19
C LYS A 420 0.65 -2.82 -42.03
N ILE A 421 0.79 -2.25 -40.84
CA ILE A 421 0.18 -0.96 -40.50
C ILE A 421 1.29 0.07 -40.23
N ASP A 422 1.14 1.26 -40.79
CA ASP A 422 2.05 2.38 -40.55
C ASP A 422 2.04 2.81 -39.08
N ARG A 423 3.15 3.40 -38.62
CA ARG A 423 3.37 3.79 -37.19
C ARG A 423 2.32 4.76 -36.65
N ASP A 424 1.65 5.52 -37.50
CA ASP A 424 0.59 6.46 -37.13
C ASP A 424 -0.82 5.88 -37.33
N GLY A 425 -0.90 4.62 -37.76
CA GLY A 425 -2.18 3.92 -37.95
C GLY A 425 -2.92 3.74 -36.62
N LYS A 426 -4.27 3.68 -36.76
CA LYS A 426 -5.15 3.35 -35.66
C LYS A 426 -5.63 1.91 -35.76
N ILE A 427 -5.74 1.23 -34.65
CA ILE A 427 -6.28 -0.13 -34.56
C ILE A 427 -7.38 -0.21 -33.52
N TYR A 428 -8.32 -1.10 -33.74
CA TYR A 428 -9.29 -1.48 -32.75
C TYR A 428 -9.07 -2.96 -32.38
N VAL A 429 -8.82 -3.22 -31.11
CA VAL A 429 -8.58 -4.57 -30.61
C VAL A 429 -9.59 -4.88 -29.52
N TRP A 430 -10.32 -5.97 -29.69
CA TRP A 430 -11.23 -6.50 -28.67
C TRP A 430 -10.51 -7.57 -27.85
N ASP A 431 -9.83 -7.15 -26.79
CA ASP A 431 -9.11 -8.04 -25.86
C ASP A 431 -9.29 -7.56 -24.41
N LYS A 432 -9.15 -8.49 -23.46
CA LYS A 432 -9.18 -8.18 -22.03
C LYS A 432 -7.96 -7.37 -21.53
N VAL A 433 -6.88 -7.34 -22.31
CA VAL A 433 -5.63 -6.67 -21.96
C VAL A 433 -5.15 -5.78 -23.11
N ALA A 434 -4.54 -4.66 -22.77
CA ALA A 434 -4.01 -3.71 -23.76
C ALA A 434 -2.61 -4.11 -24.31
N SER A 435 -2.24 -5.39 -24.23
CA SER A 435 -0.89 -5.86 -24.58
C SER A 435 -0.57 -5.68 -26.07
N ILE A 436 -1.54 -5.92 -26.98
CA ILE A 436 -1.35 -5.72 -28.41
C ILE A 436 -1.08 -4.25 -28.69
N TYR A 437 -1.82 -3.34 -28.09
CA TYR A 437 -1.59 -1.90 -28.23
C TYR A 437 -0.20 -1.47 -27.72
N SER A 438 0.22 -2.00 -26.56
CA SER A 438 1.52 -1.64 -25.96
C SER A 438 2.70 -2.20 -26.77
N GLN A 439 2.55 -3.37 -27.41
CA GLN A 439 3.58 -4.02 -28.23
C GLN A 439 3.67 -3.39 -29.64
N THR A 440 2.54 -3.14 -30.29
CA THR A 440 2.51 -2.49 -31.60
C THR A 440 2.83 -1.01 -31.54
N ARG A 441 2.66 -0.40 -30.36
CA ARG A 441 2.76 1.04 -30.14
C ARG A 441 1.79 1.85 -31.03
N LEU A 442 0.71 1.24 -31.53
CA LEU A 442 -0.31 1.91 -32.35
C LEU A 442 -1.35 2.61 -31.46
N LYS A 443 -2.01 3.61 -32.05
CA LYS A 443 -3.09 4.34 -31.36
C LYS A 443 -4.37 3.51 -31.38
N SER A 444 -5.18 3.61 -30.33
CA SER A 444 -6.55 3.07 -30.38
C SER A 444 -7.41 3.90 -31.34
N ALA A 445 -8.29 3.22 -32.10
CA ALA A 445 -9.24 3.89 -32.99
C ALA A 445 -10.31 4.65 -32.22
#